data_ec5184d113b33928fbaeed7bb61542d4
#
_entry.id   ec5184d113b33928fbaeed7bb61542d4
#
_cell.length_a   1.000
_cell.length_b   1.000
_cell.length_c   1.000
_cell.angle_alpha   90.00
_cell.angle_beta   90.00
_cell.angle_gamma   90.00
#
_symmetry.space_group_name_H-M   'P 1'
#
loop_
_entity.id
_entity.type
_entity.pdbx_description
1 polymer ?
#
loop_
_entity_poly.entity_id
_entity_poly.type
_entity_poly.pdbx_seq_one_letter_code
_entity_poly.pdbx_strand_id
1 'polypeptide(L)'
;MVLNQHHLELLKKGGATTWNTWRQSHPAAVPELHGADLSGVDLSEYNLSTANLREANLSKANLSASDLIEAHLSGANLANADLSGAHLIEAKLEFCNLQGANLTNADFTGADLSGANLMTANLSGANLNWARLTDAIITEEQLSSVKSRLEETF
;
A
#
# COMPACT_ATOMS: atom_id res chain seq x y z
N MET A 1 8.45 -8.75 -15.37
CA MET A 1 7.13 -8.30 -15.85
C MET A 1 7.28 -6.86 -16.31
N VAL A 2 6.58 -6.45 -17.34
CA VAL A 2 6.75 -5.12 -17.94
C VAL A 2 5.54 -4.27 -17.58
N LEU A 3 5.77 -3.01 -17.23
CA LEU A 3 4.73 -2.00 -17.03
C LEU A 3 3.71 -2.03 -18.17
N ASN A 4 2.42 -2.19 -17.85
CA ASN A 4 1.36 -2.13 -18.84
C ASN A 4 0.94 -0.67 -19.06
N GLN A 5 1.33 -0.09 -20.18
CA GLN A 5 1.06 1.31 -20.50
C GLN A 5 -0.45 1.63 -20.54
N HIS A 6 -1.27 0.69 -21.00
CA HIS A 6 -2.73 0.87 -20.99
C HIS A 6 -3.29 0.98 -19.57
N HIS A 7 -2.83 0.11 -18.63
CA HIS A 7 -3.23 0.20 -17.23
C HIS A 7 -2.80 1.54 -16.61
N LEU A 8 -1.56 1.97 -16.88
CA LEU A 8 -1.03 3.23 -16.37
C LEU A 8 -1.82 4.45 -16.89
N GLU A 9 -2.14 4.45 -18.19
CA GLU A 9 -2.92 5.53 -18.79
C GLU A 9 -4.35 5.58 -18.24
N LEU A 10 -5.00 4.44 -18.11
CA LEU A 10 -6.34 4.34 -17.55
C LEU A 10 -6.37 4.86 -16.12
N LEU A 11 -5.37 4.47 -15.31
CA LEU A 11 -5.25 4.90 -13.93
C LEU A 11 -5.02 6.41 -13.81
N LYS A 12 -4.13 7.00 -14.63
CA LYS A 12 -3.79 8.42 -14.56
C LYS A 12 -4.87 9.35 -15.14
N LYS A 13 -5.63 8.90 -16.13
CA LYS A 13 -6.57 9.75 -16.87
C LYS A 13 -8.02 9.60 -16.43
N GLY A 14 -8.39 8.46 -15.85
CA GLY A 14 -9.79 8.09 -15.68
C GLY A 14 -10.42 8.46 -14.34
N GLY A 15 -9.63 8.76 -13.32
CA GLY A 15 -10.11 8.90 -11.94
C GLY A 15 -10.65 7.59 -11.36
N ALA A 16 -10.95 7.60 -10.04
CA ALA A 16 -11.34 6.38 -9.30
C ALA A 16 -12.58 5.69 -9.90
N THR A 17 -13.60 6.45 -10.30
CA THR A 17 -14.84 5.89 -10.87
C THR A 17 -14.55 5.10 -12.15
N THR A 18 -13.79 5.66 -13.08
CA THR A 18 -13.46 4.99 -14.35
C THR A 18 -12.61 3.74 -14.12
N TRP A 19 -11.57 3.87 -13.28
CA TRP A 19 -10.72 2.76 -12.91
C TRP A 19 -11.50 1.63 -12.23
N ASN A 20 -12.32 1.96 -11.24
CA ASN A 20 -13.08 0.95 -10.48
C ASN A 20 -14.14 0.26 -11.36
N THR A 21 -14.75 0.97 -12.30
CA THR A 21 -15.66 0.37 -13.30
C THR A 21 -14.91 -0.61 -14.20
N TRP A 22 -13.68 -0.25 -14.63
CA TRP A 22 -12.85 -1.16 -15.40
C TRP A 22 -12.47 -2.40 -14.57
N ARG A 23 -12.09 -2.24 -13.30
CA ARG A 23 -11.81 -3.35 -12.37
C ARG A 23 -13.00 -4.30 -12.24
N GLN A 24 -14.22 -3.76 -12.09
CA GLN A 24 -15.46 -4.56 -12.00
C GLN A 24 -15.72 -5.36 -13.27
N SER A 25 -15.45 -4.78 -14.44
CA SER A 25 -15.65 -5.46 -15.73
C SER A 25 -14.52 -6.43 -16.09
N HIS A 26 -13.38 -6.36 -15.42
CA HIS A 26 -12.20 -7.21 -15.64
C HIS A 26 -11.69 -7.82 -14.32
N PRO A 27 -12.51 -8.61 -13.61
CA PRO A 27 -12.18 -9.07 -12.24
C PRO A 27 -10.94 -9.97 -12.18
N ALA A 28 -10.59 -10.65 -13.26
CA ALA A 28 -9.39 -11.50 -13.34
C ALA A 28 -8.13 -10.75 -13.81
N ALA A 29 -8.25 -9.47 -14.19
CA ALA A 29 -7.10 -8.71 -14.65
C ALA A 29 -6.23 -8.28 -13.45
N VAL A 30 -4.94 -8.55 -13.53
CA VAL A 30 -3.94 -8.02 -12.60
C VAL A 30 -3.44 -6.68 -13.14
N PRO A 31 -3.63 -5.56 -12.42
CA PRO A 31 -3.04 -4.30 -12.83
C PRO A 31 -1.51 -4.36 -12.81
N GLU A 32 -0.88 -4.32 -13.97
CA GLU A 32 0.59 -4.36 -14.09
C GLU A 32 1.15 -2.94 -14.09
N LEU A 33 1.62 -2.51 -12.91
CA LEU A 33 2.13 -1.16 -12.62
C LEU A 33 3.56 -1.21 -12.06
N HIS A 34 4.28 -2.32 -12.31
CA HIS A 34 5.66 -2.51 -11.85
C HIS A 34 6.57 -1.37 -12.33
N GLY A 35 7.28 -0.74 -11.39
CA GLY A 35 8.20 0.37 -11.67
C GLY A 35 7.51 1.65 -12.16
N ALA A 36 6.18 1.74 -12.09
CA ALA A 36 5.47 2.95 -12.53
C ALA A 36 5.85 4.18 -11.69
N ASP A 37 5.98 5.33 -12.33
CA ASP A 37 6.03 6.61 -11.62
C ASP A 37 4.62 7.14 -11.39
N LEU A 38 4.18 7.02 -10.13
CA LEU A 38 2.90 7.46 -9.60
C LEU A 38 3.09 8.49 -8.48
N SER A 39 4.25 9.15 -8.46
CA SER A 39 4.57 10.12 -7.42
C SER A 39 3.57 11.29 -7.43
N GLY A 40 3.04 11.62 -6.25
CA GLY A 40 2.07 12.69 -6.05
C GLY A 40 0.71 12.51 -6.75
N VAL A 41 0.44 11.34 -7.34
CA VAL A 41 -0.84 11.05 -7.99
C VAL A 41 -1.93 10.83 -6.94
N ASP A 42 -3.15 11.30 -7.22
CA ASP A 42 -4.32 10.98 -6.40
C ASP A 42 -4.89 9.62 -6.82
N LEU A 43 -4.75 8.65 -5.92
CA LEU A 43 -5.23 7.27 -6.02
C LEU A 43 -6.20 6.93 -4.88
N SER A 44 -6.81 7.96 -4.26
CA SER A 44 -7.77 7.75 -3.19
C SER A 44 -8.99 6.97 -3.68
N GLU A 45 -9.45 6.02 -2.87
CA GLU A 45 -10.60 5.15 -3.17
C GLU A 45 -10.44 4.24 -4.41
N TYR A 46 -9.24 4.14 -4.98
CA TYR A 46 -8.99 3.22 -6.11
C TYR A 46 -8.97 1.77 -5.65
N ASN A 47 -9.56 0.89 -6.46
CA ASN A 47 -9.41 -0.55 -6.32
C ASN A 47 -8.09 -1.01 -6.99
N LEU A 48 -7.05 -1.08 -6.18
CA LEU A 48 -5.72 -1.58 -6.55
C LEU A 48 -5.46 -3.00 -6.00
N SER A 49 -6.53 -3.71 -5.60
CA SER A 49 -6.41 -5.08 -5.09
C SER A 49 -5.67 -5.96 -6.09
N THR A 50 -4.79 -6.81 -5.59
CA THR A 50 -3.90 -7.71 -6.38
C THR A 50 -2.96 -7.01 -7.36
N ALA A 51 -2.92 -5.67 -7.41
CA ALA A 51 -2.07 -4.94 -8.35
C ALA A 51 -0.59 -5.24 -8.15
N ASN A 52 0.14 -5.35 -9.25
CA ASN A 52 1.59 -5.44 -9.24
C ASN A 52 2.20 -4.02 -9.25
N LEU A 53 2.54 -3.53 -8.07
CA LEU A 53 3.14 -2.21 -7.81
C LEU A 53 4.60 -2.34 -7.34
N ARG A 54 5.26 -3.48 -7.59
CA ARG A 54 6.66 -3.67 -7.21
C ARG A 54 7.53 -2.56 -7.77
N GLU A 55 8.42 -2.03 -6.93
CA GLU A 55 9.38 -0.99 -7.30
C GLU A 55 8.74 0.31 -7.85
N ALA A 56 7.41 0.46 -7.73
CA ALA A 56 6.73 1.69 -8.15
C ALA A 56 7.13 2.87 -7.25
N ASN A 57 7.21 4.05 -7.85
CA ASN A 57 7.36 5.30 -7.11
C ASN A 57 5.98 5.87 -6.79
N LEU A 58 5.55 5.71 -5.55
CA LEU A 58 4.30 6.21 -4.98
C LEU A 58 4.57 7.34 -3.95
N SER A 59 5.78 7.93 -3.99
CA SER A 59 6.12 8.98 -3.03
C SER A 59 5.15 10.15 -3.12
N LYS A 60 4.65 10.60 -1.95
CA LYS A 60 3.65 11.69 -1.84
C LYS A 60 2.32 11.41 -2.55
N ALA A 61 2.06 10.21 -3.03
CA ALA A 61 0.76 9.85 -3.58
C ALA A 61 -0.32 9.86 -2.50
N ASN A 62 -1.55 10.17 -2.89
CA ASN A 62 -2.71 10.00 -2.04
C ASN A 62 -3.35 8.64 -2.33
N LEU A 63 -3.22 7.70 -1.40
CA LEU A 63 -3.80 6.36 -1.43
C LEU A 63 -4.87 6.19 -0.33
N SER A 64 -5.40 7.31 0.20
CA SER A 64 -6.38 7.24 1.30
C SER A 64 -7.61 6.45 0.90
N ALA A 65 -8.08 5.59 1.80
CA ALA A 65 -9.23 4.70 1.60
C ALA A 65 -9.16 3.81 0.34
N SER A 66 -7.97 3.63 -0.27
CA SER A 66 -7.79 2.72 -1.41
C SER A 66 -7.86 1.27 -0.97
N ASP A 67 -8.27 0.40 -1.89
CA ASP A 67 -8.23 -1.05 -1.74
C ASP A 67 -6.91 -1.59 -2.31
N LEU A 68 -6.00 -2.03 -1.44
CA LEU A 68 -4.70 -2.62 -1.74
C LEU A 68 -4.62 -4.07 -1.24
N ILE A 69 -5.78 -4.73 -1.05
CA ILE A 69 -5.83 -6.14 -0.60
C ILE A 69 -5.00 -7.01 -1.55
N GLU A 70 -4.09 -7.81 -0.97
CA GLU A 70 -3.18 -8.69 -1.72
C GLU A 70 -2.29 -7.96 -2.77
N ALA A 71 -2.19 -6.64 -2.72
CA ALA A 71 -1.33 -5.89 -3.65
C ALA A 71 0.16 -6.22 -3.43
N HIS A 72 0.92 -6.24 -4.50
CA HIS A 72 2.36 -6.50 -4.49
C HIS A 72 3.13 -5.18 -4.58
N LEU A 73 3.61 -4.69 -3.44
CA LEU A 73 4.30 -3.41 -3.27
C LEU A 73 5.80 -3.57 -2.94
N SER A 74 6.34 -4.81 -2.97
CA SER A 74 7.73 -5.05 -2.53
C SER A 74 8.71 -4.09 -3.22
N GLY A 75 9.54 -3.41 -2.43
CA GLY A 75 10.51 -2.41 -2.91
C GLY A 75 9.90 -1.09 -3.38
N ALA A 76 8.59 -0.89 -3.28
CA ALA A 76 7.98 0.39 -3.68
C ALA A 76 8.41 1.55 -2.76
N ASN A 77 8.48 2.75 -3.34
CA ASN A 77 8.71 3.97 -2.59
C ASN A 77 7.38 4.66 -2.27
N LEU A 78 6.98 4.59 -1.00
CA LEU A 78 5.77 5.22 -0.44
C LEU A 78 6.12 6.37 0.51
N ALA A 79 7.31 6.95 0.38
CA ALA A 79 7.75 8.02 1.27
C ALA A 79 6.79 9.21 1.24
N ASN A 80 6.32 9.63 2.42
CA ASN A 80 5.35 10.70 2.61
C ASN A 80 4.02 10.50 1.87
N ALA A 81 3.66 9.30 1.48
CA ALA A 81 2.34 8.99 0.91
C ALA A 81 1.26 9.03 1.99
N ASP A 82 0.03 9.31 1.57
CA ASP A 82 -1.15 9.20 2.43
C ASP A 82 -1.86 7.87 2.15
N LEU A 83 -1.81 6.94 3.12
CA LEU A 83 -2.51 5.66 3.11
C LEU A 83 -3.56 5.60 4.23
N SER A 84 -4.03 6.77 4.71
CA SER A 84 -5.01 6.78 5.79
C SER A 84 -6.28 6.02 5.42
N GLY A 85 -6.68 5.08 6.29
CA GLY A 85 -7.84 4.22 6.06
C GLY A 85 -7.71 3.24 4.89
N ALA A 86 -6.54 3.09 4.28
CA ALA A 86 -6.32 2.13 3.20
C ALA A 86 -6.43 0.67 3.68
N HIS A 87 -6.90 -0.23 2.83
CA HIS A 87 -7.01 -1.65 3.09
C HIS A 87 -5.81 -2.40 2.48
N LEU A 88 -4.86 -2.81 3.32
CA LEU A 88 -3.64 -3.51 2.91
C LEU A 88 -3.60 -4.97 3.42
N ILE A 89 -4.79 -5.58 3.59
CA ILE A 89 -4.90 -6.96 4.08
C ILE A 89 -4.12 -7.89 3.15
N GLU A 90 -3.21 -8.70 3.73
CA GLU A 90 -2.34 -9.65 3.02
C GLU A 90 -1.45 -9.03 1.93
N ALA A 91 -1.31 -7.69 1.92
CA ALA A 91 -0.43 -7.01 0.97
C ALA A 91 1.05 -7.34 1.22
N LYS A 92 1.86 -7.32 0.17
CA LYS A 92 3.31 -7.59 0.19
C LYS A 92 4.08 -6.28 0.10
N LEU A 93 4.62 -5.83 1.25
CA LEU A 93 5.31 -4.55 1.41
C LEU A 93 6.80 -4.75 1.82
N GLU A 94 7.37 -5.92 1.50
CA GLU A 94 8.76 -6.20 1.86
C GLU A 94 9.68 -5.13 1.28
N PHE A 95 10.58 -4.62 2.11
CA PHE A 95 11.57 -3.60 1.75
C PHE A 95 10.99 -2.29 1.19
N CYS A 96 9.72 -1.99 1.45
CA CYS A 96 9.11 -0.71 1.10
C CYS A 96 9.73 0.44 1.88
N ASN A 97 9.81 1.60 1.24
CA ASN A 97 10.08 2.85 1.93
C ASN A 97 8.75 3.54 2.29
N LEU A 98 8.36 3.46 3.56
CA LEU A 98 7.17 4.10 4.15
C LEU A 98 7.55 5.30 5.03
N GLN A 99 8.77 5.82 4.89
CA GLN A 99 9.24 6.93 5.71
C GLN A 99 8.31 8.13 5.62
N GLY A 100 7.84 8.62 6.78
CA GLY A 100 6.94 9.78 6.86
C GLY A 100 5.54 9.57 6.31
N ALA A 101 5.17 8.35 5.93
CA ALA A 101 3.83 8.05 5.42
C ALA A 101 2.75 8.23 6.49
N ASN A 102 1.57 8.66 6.08
CA ASN A 102 0.38 8.67 6.92
C ASN A 102 -0.35 7.32 6.80
N LEU A 103 -0.26 6.48 7.83
CA LEU A 103 -0.87 5.15 7.90
C LEU A 103 -2.04 5.12 8.91
N THR A 104 -2.58 6.29 9.26
CA THR A 104 -3.64 6.41 10.26
C THR A 104 -4.84 5.55 9.89
N ASN A 105 -5.27 4.66 10.80
CA ASN A 105 -6.40 3.74 10.61
C ASN A 105 -6.26 2.79 9.40
N ALA A 106 -5.10 2.62 8.81
CA ALA A 106 -4.89 1.64 7.74
C ALA A 106 -4.97 0.20 8.28
N ASP A 107 -5.45 -0.72 7.47
CA ASP A 107 -5.57 -2.14 7.83
C ASP A 107 -4.46 -2.97 7.15
N PHE A 108 -3.48 -3.39 7.94
CA PHE A 108 -2.36 -4.25 7.53
C PHE A 108 -2.52 -5.70 8.00
N THR A 109 -3.75 -6.15 8.26
CA THR A 109 -3.97 -7.52 8.72
C THR A 109 -3.28 -8.53 7.79
N GLY A 110 -2.37 -9.34 8.34
CA GLY A 110 -1.62 -10.35 7.58
C GLY A 110 -0.62 -9.81 6.56
N ALA A 111 -0.40 -8.50 6.47
CA ALA A 111 0.54 -7.91 5.52
C ALA A 111 2.00 -8.26 5.84
N ASP A 112 2.84 -8.38 4.83
CA ASP A 112 4.28 -8.57 5.00
C ASP A 112 5.03 -7.24 4.88
N LEU A 113 5.47 -6.70 6.01
CA LEU A 113 6.26 -5.48 6.14
C LEU A 113 7.74 -5.78 6.45
N SER A 114 8.20 -7.00 6.18
CA SER A 114 9.59 -7.41 6.47
C SER A 114 10.59 -6.47 5.77
N GLY A 115 11.53 -5.94 6.53
CA GLY A 115 12.53 -4.99 6.03
C GLY A 115 12.00 -3.62 5.62
N ALA A 116 10.72 -3.32 5.83
CA ALA A 116 10.15 -2.01 5.48
C ALA A 116 10.70 -0.90 6.38
N ASN A 117 10.89 0.29 5.80
CA ASN A 117 11.28 1.48 6.54
C ASN A 117 10.04 2.30 6.92
N LEU A 118 9.64 2.23 8.20
CA LEU A 118 8.51 2.97 8.78
C LEU A 118 8.95 4.19 9.58
N MET A 119 10.22 4.63 9.43
CA MET A 119 10.74 5.77 10.18
C MET A 119 9.83 6.99 10.03
N THR A 120 9.43 7.59 11.13
CA THR A 120 8.53 8.76 11.20
C THR A 120 7.12 8.56 10.57
N ALA A 121 6.74 7.35 10.15
CA ALA A 121 5.38 7.08 9.72
C ALA A 121 4.38 7.21 10.88
N ASN A 122 3.18 7.71 10.59
CA ASN A 122 2.10 7.80 11.57
C ASN A 122 1.22 6.54 11.50
N LEU A 123 1.31 5.69 12.52
CA LEU A 123 0.56 4.43 12.64
C LEU A 123 -0.66 4.53 13.57
N SER A 124 -1.08 5.74 13.94
CA SER A 124 -2.19 5.93 14.89
C SER A 124 -3.45 5.19 14.45
N GLY A 125 -3.93 4.27 15.28
CA GLY A 125 -5.12 3.49 15.00
C GLY A 125 -4.99 2.44 13.90
N ALA A 126 -3.80 2.23 13.30
CA ALA A 126 -3.57 1.18 12.33
C ALA A 126 -3.78 -0.22 12.94
N ASN A 127 -4.21 -1.16 12.12
CA ASN A 127 -4.37 -2.56 12.49
C ASN A 127 -3.19 -3.37 11.93
N LEU A 128 -2.33 -3.89 12.83
CA LEU A 128 -1.18 -4.73 12.50
C LEU A 128 -1.36 -6.20 12.91
N ASN A 129 -2.61 -6.68 13.09
CA ASN A 129 -2.85 -8.07 13.43
C ASN A 129 -2.23 -9.00 12.39
N TRP A 130 -1.40 -9.95 12.85
CA TRP A 130 -0.73 -10.95 12.00
C TRP A 130 0.20 -10.37 10.95
N ALA A 131 0.48 -9.06 11.01
CA ALA A 131 1.48 -8.45 10.13
C ALA A 131 2.89 -8.91 10.49
N ARG A 132 3.73 -9.17 9.48
CA ARG A 132 5.14 -9.52 9.65
C ARG A 132 5.98 -8.25 9.63
N LEU A 133 6.77 -8.06 10.69
CA LEU A 133 7.62 -6.88 10.90
C LEU A 133 9.11 -7.27 11.05
N THR A 134 9.50 -8.44 10.57
CA THR A 134 10.90 -8.91 10.66
C THR A 134 11.83 -7.89 9.99
N ASP A 135 12.83 -7.41 10.74
CA ASP A 135 13.80 -6.41 10.27
C ASP A 135 13.19 -5.07 9.81
N ALA A 136 11.92 -4.80 10.11
CA ALA A 136 11.32 -3.49 9.84
C ALA A 136 11.93 -2.40 10.74
N ILE A 137 12.13 -1.21 10.17
CA ILE A 137 12.59 -0.04 10.93
C ILE A 137 11.37 0.67 11.51
N ILE A 138 11.03 0.35 12.76
CA ILE A 138 9.87 0.86 13.49
C ILE A 138 10.23 1.06 14.97
N THR A 139 9.63 2.03 15.64
CA THR A 139 9.89 2.33 17.05
C THR A 139 8.80 1.75 17.96
N GLU A 140 9.15 1.51 19.24
CA GLU A 140 8.16 1.11 20.26
C GLU A 140 7.06 2.16 20.43
N GLU A 141 7.37 3.45 20.28
CA GLU A 141 6.38 4.51 20.33
C GLU A 141 5.34 4.37 19.21
N GLN A 142 5.78 4.11 17.98
CA GLN A 142 4.89 3.84 16.85
C GLN A 142 4.03 2.60 17.10
N LEU A 143 4.62 1.50 17.61
CA LEU A 143 3.90 0.28 17.95
C LEU A 143 2.88 0.48 19.07
N SER A 144 3.10 1.41 20.00
CA SER A 144 2.15 1.73 21.06
C SER A 144 0.92 2.49 20.56
N SER A 145 1.00 3.11 19.39
CA SER A 145 -0.09 3.91 18.79
C SER A 145 -1.08 3.09 17.95
N VAL A 146 -0.75 1.84 17.59
CA VAL A 146 -1.61 1.00 16.76
C VAL A 146 -2.87 0.55 17.51
N LYS A 147 -3.93 0.32 16.77
CA LYS A 147 -5.21 -0.17 17.32
C LYS A 147 -5.10 -1.59 17.86
N SER A 148 -4.40 -2.44 17.14
CA SER A 148 -4.25 -3.85 17.49
C SER A 148 -3.00 -4.46 16.84
N ARG A 149 -2.36 -5.35 17.60
CA ARG A 149 -1.21 -6.14 17.16
C ARG A 149 -1.29 -7.49 17.85
N LEU A 150 -1.81 -8.48 17.16
CA LEU A 150 -1.70 -9.88 17.55
C LEU A 150 -0.48 -10.44 16.82
N GLU A 151 0.52 -10.90 17.59
CA GLU A 151 1.70 -11.58 17.05
C GLU A 151 1.36 -13.07 16.84
N GLU A 152 1.96 -13.67 15.80
CA GLU A 152 1.99 -15.13 15.73
C GLU A 152 2.82 -15.62 16.92
N THR A 153 2.18 -16.35 17.85
CA THR A 153 2.85 -17.07 18.89
C THR A 153 3.45 -18.35 18.28
N PHE A 154 4.76 -18.35 18.07
CA PHE A 154 5.53 -19.55 17.75
C PHE A 154 6.06 -20.19 19.01
#